data_d5cc28a6e4490ce612c64dfe122c645c
#
_entry.id   d5cc28a6e4490ce612c64dfe122c645c
#
_cell.length_a   1.000
_cell.length_b   1.000
_cell.length_c   1.000
_cell.angle_alpha   90.00
_cell.angle_beta   90.00
_cell.angle_gamma   90.00
#
_symmetry.space_group_name_H-M   'P 1'
#
loop_
_entity.id
_entity.type
_entity.pdbx_description
1 polymer ?
#
loop_
_entity_poly.entity_id
_entity_poly.type
_entity_poly.pdbx_seq_one_letter_code
_entity_poly.pdbx_strand_id
1 'polypeptide(L)' 'MMRRTKKDRYFAMYKGDKYVDGGTIVELAKKYHRTIEQMIYLTYPTTHKRAKDNRLLLYEVKG' A
#
# COMPACT_ATOMS: atom_id res chain seq x y z
N MET A 1 6.51 2.36 -25.03
CA MET A 1 6.74 1.57 -23.82
C MET A 1 5.83 2.05 -22.71
N MET A 2 5.04 1.16 -22.17
CA MET A 2 4.08 1.57 -21.15
C MET A 2 4.74 1.59 -19.78
N ARG A 3 4.59 2.71 -19.08
CA ARG A 3 5.03 2.81 -17.71
C ARG A 3 3.94 2.28 -16.79
N ARG A 4 4.32 1.46 -15.85
CA ARG A 4 3.38 1.09 -14.80
C ARG A 4 3.17 2.27 -13.88
N THR A 5 1.91 2.62 -13.68
CA THR A 5 1.57 3.61 -12.67
C THR A 5 1.68 2.97 -11.29
N LYS A 6 1.68 3.79 -10.25
CA LYS A 6 1.71 3.26 -8.89
C LYS A 6 0.55 2.29 -8.63
N LYS A 7 -0.58 2.51 -9.30
CA LYS A 7 -1.75 1.64 -9.14
C LYS A 7 -1.54 0.22 -9.65
N ASP A 8 -0.63 0.05 -10.60
CA ASP A 8 -0.36 -1.26 -11.20
C ASP A 8 0.76 -2.02 -10.52
N ARG A 9 1.43 -1.42 -9.57
CA ARG A 9 2.52 -2.06 -8.86
C ARG A 9 1.99 -2.90 -7.71
N TYR A 10 2.73 -3.94 -7.39
CA TYR A 10 2.40 -4.78 -6.25
C TYR A 10 2.92 -4.16 -4.96
N PHE A 11 2.10 -4.23 -3.95
CA PHE A 11 2.45 -3.75 -2.62
C PHE A 11 2.13 -4.81 -1.58
N ALA A 12 2.95 -4.87 -0.54
CA ALA A 12 2.65 -5.67 0.63
C ALA A 12 2.02 -4.76 1.69
N MET A 13 0.90 -5.18 2.22
CA MET A 13 0.21 -4.43 3.26
C MET A 13 0.61 -4.98 4.62
N TYR A 14 1.04 -4.08 5.48
CA TYR A 14 1.44 -4.43 6.85
C TYR A 14 0.62 -3.64 7.85
N LYS A 15 0.36 -4.26 8.98
CA LYS A 15 -0.20 -3.56 10.13
C LYS A 15 0.86 -3.58 11.22
N GLY A 16 1.49 -2.43 11.44
CA GLY A 16 2.70 -2.39 12.22
C GLY A 16 3.80 -3.15 11.51
N ASP A 17 4.31 -4.18 12.13
CA ASP A 17 5.33 -5.04 11.53
C ASP A 17 4.78 -6.38 11.04
N LYS A 18 3.46 -6.56 11.09
CA LYS A 18 2.84 -7.82 10.68
C LYS A 18 2.29 -7.74 9.26
N TYR A 19 2.63 -8.71 8.44
CA TYR A 19 2.11 -8.83 7.11
C TYR A 19 0.60 -9.13 7.18
N VAL A 20 -0.19 -8.37 6.41
CA VAL A 20 -1.64 -8.55 6.37
C VAL A 20 -2.06 -9.14 5.04
N ASP A 21 -1.63 -8.52 3.94
CA ASP A 21 -2.09 -8.93 2.62
C ASP A 21 -1.17 -8.33 1.56
N GLY A 22 -1.36 -8.76 0.33
CA GLY A 22 -0.59 -8.24 -0.78
C GLY A 22 -1.42 -8.14 -2.03
N GLY A 23 -1.07 -7.22 -2.90
CA GLY A 23 -1.77 -7.04 -4.15
C GLY A 23 -1.48 -5.67 -4.73
N THR A 24 -2.19 -5.34 -5.81
CA THR A 24 -2.09 -3.99 -6.37
C THR A 24 -2.91 -3.03 -5.53
N ILE A 25 -2.63 -1.74 -5.70
CA ILE A 25 -3.37 -0.70 -4.98
C ILE A 25 -4.87 -0.81 -5.28
N VAL A 26 -5.22 -1.05 -6.54
CA VAL A 26 -6.64 -1.17 -6.92
C VAL A 26 -7.29 -2.34 -6.21
N GLU A 27 -6.61 -3.49 -6.19
CA GLU A 27 -7.15 -4.67 -5.53
C GLU A 27 -7.34 -4.45 -4.04
N LEU A 28 -6.33 -3.89 -3.39
CA LEU A 28 -6.41 -3.65 -1.95
C LEU A 28 -7.47 -2.61 -1.61
N ALA A 29 -7.59 -1.57 -2.43
CA ALA A 29 -8.61 -0.56 -2.21
C ALA A 29 -10.02 -1.17 -2.26
N LYS A 30 -10.28 -2.02 -3.23
CA LYS A 30 -11.57 -2.69 -3.34
C LYS A 30 -11.79 -3.65 -2.18
N LYS A 31 -10.78 -4.41 -1.82
CA LYS A 31 -10.90 -5.44 -0.80
C LYS A 31 -11.19 -4.83 0.57
N TYR A 32 -10.60 -3.69 0.86
CA TYR A 32 -10.73 -3.06 2.17
C TYR A 32 -11.63 -1.83 2.15
N HIS A 33 -12.36 -1.64 1.05
CA HIS A 33 -13.34 -0.53 0.93
C HIS A 33 -12.68 0.84 1.15
N ARG A 34 -11.50 1.04 0.55
CA ARG A 34 -10.79 2.30 0.63
C ARG A 34 -10.64 2.89 -0.76
N THR A 35 -10.42 4.21 -0.81
CA THR A 35 -10.15 4.86 -2.07
C THR A 35 -8.72 4.58 -2.52
N ILE A 36 -8.51 4.69 -3.84
CA ILE A 36 -7.16 4.52 -4.39
C ILE A 36 -6.23 5.58 -3.82
N GLU A 37 -6.71 6.80 -3.64
CA GLU A 37 -5.90 7.87 -3.07
C GLU A 37 -5.45 7.54 -1.64
N GLN A 38 -6.33 6.98 -0.83
CA GLN A 38 -5.98 6.57 0.52
C GLN A 38 -4.89 5.50 0.52
N MET A 39 -5.00 4.54 -0.40
CA MET A 39 -3.99 3.50 -0.50
C MET A 39 -2.64 4.06 -0.95
N ILE A 40 -2.65 4.99 -1.91
CA ILE A 40 -1.41 5.64 -2.36
C ILE A 40 -0.77 6.42 -1.21
N TYR A 41 -1.58 7.10 -0.42
CA TYR A 41 -1.08 7.83 0.73
C TYR A 41 -0.29 6.92 1.69
N LEU A 42 -0.74 5.69 1.84
CA LEU A 42 -0.07 4.74 2.73
C LEU A 42 1.28 4.26 2.19
N THR A 43 1.60 4.57 0.93
CA THR A 43 2.90 4.20 0.36
C THR A 43 3.97 5.26 0.57
N TYR A 44 3.60 6.45 1.02
CA TYR A 44 4.55 7.57 1.13
C TYR A 44 5.48 7.41 2.33
N PRO A 45 6.76 7.78 2.16
CA PRO A 45 7.71 7.71 3.28
C PRO A 45 7.27 8.55 4.48
N THR A 46 6.64 9.68 4.22
CA THR A 46 6.14 10.54 5.30
C THR A 46 5.12 9.82 6.15
N THR A 47 4.21 9.09 5.50
CA THR A 47 3.21 8.29 6.20
C THR A 47 3.88 7.21 7.05
N HIS A 48 4.90 6.54 6.47
CA HIS A 48 5.62 5.49 7.19
C HIS A 48 6.33 6.05 8.43
N LYS A 49 6.91 7.23 8.33
CA LYS A 49 7.57 7.85 9.46
C LYS A 49 6.61 8.21 10.59
N ARG A 50 5.39 8.59 10.25
CA ARG A 50 4.40 8.99 11.24
C ARG A 50 3.62 7.80 11.79
N ALA A 51 3.70 6.66 11.12
CA ALA A 51 2.94 5.49 11.54
C ALA A 51 3.45 4.96 12.86
N LYS A 52 2.53 4.67 13.74
CA LYS A 52 2.80 3.91 14.94
C LYS A 52 2.39 2.46 14.69
N ASP A 53 2.71 1.60 15.63
CA ASP A 53 2.69 0.15 15.45
C ASP A 53 1.38 -0.45 14.94
N ASN A 54 0.27 0.28 14.98
CA ASN A 54 -1.03 -0.28 14.60
C ASN A 54 -1.60 0.26 13.29
N ARG A 55 -0.81 1.00 12.53
CA ARG A 55 -1.30 1.57 11.28
C ARG A 55 -1.03 0.66 10.11
N LEU A 56 -1.97 0.66 9.16
CA LEU A 56 -1.77 -0.02 7.89
C LEU A 56 -0.79 0.77 7.04
N LEU A 57 0.17 0.06 6.49
CA LEU A 57 1.18 0.65 5.61
C LEU A 57 1.33 -0.23 4.38
N LEU A 58 1.72 0.39 3.28
CA LEU A 58 2.01 -0.33 2.05
C LEU A 58 3.49 -0.18 1.71
N TYR A 59 4.11 -1.30 1.38
CA TYR A 59 5.50 -1.34 0.93
C TYR A 59 5.54 -1.91 -0.47
N GLU A 60 6.22 -1.23 -1.37
CA GLU A 60 6.32 -1.71 -2.74
C GLU A 60 7.15 -2.98 -2.81
N VAL A 61 6.60 -3.98 -3.47
CA VAL A 61 7.31 -5.23 -3.71
C VAL A 61 7.94 -5.15 -5.09
N LYS A 62 9.25 -5.17 -5.11
CA LYS A 62 10.00 -5.20 -6.36
C LYS A 62 10.28 -6.65 -6.71
N GLY A 63 9.66 -7.08 -7.79
CA GLY A 63 9.83 -8.45 -8.21
C GLY A 63 10.70 -8.57 -9.42
#